data_3c7e137edcd8e068b710122437715406
#
_entry.id   3c7e137edcd8e068b710122437715406
#
_cell.length_a   1.000
_cell.length_b   1.000
_cell.length_c   1.000
_cell.angle_alpha   90.00
_cell.angle_beta   90.00
_cell.angle_gamma   90.00
#
_symmetry.space_group_name_H-M   'P 1'
#
loop_
_entity.id
_entity.type
_entity.pdbx_description
1 polymer ?
#
loop_
_entity_poly.entity_id
_entity_poly.type
_entity_poly.pdbx_seq_one_letter_code
_entity_poly.pdbx_strand_id
1 'polypeptide(L)'
;MTLAIFALILIAIVAFVLFMQARATKRRRAELFAKYGDLEVVEAIMAHKFWQGMTRDQLVDSLGNPADIGTKVLKSKTVHTFKYQQTGHNRFGLRVFLENGAVTGWDQK
;
A
#
# COMPACT_ATOMS: atom_id res chain seq x y z
N MET A 1 30.51 -28.56 17.33
CA MET A 1 29.77 -29.15 16.19
C MET A 1 28.31 -28.81 16.15
N THR A 2 27.57 -28.88 17.25
CA THR A 2 26.13 -28.52 17.30
C THR A 2 25.85 -27.07 16.97
N LEU A 3 26.67 -26.12 17.42
CA LEU A 3 26.52 -24.69 17.15
C LEU A 3 26.72 -24.36 15.67
N ALA A 4 27.65 -25.03 15.00
CA ALA A 4 27.88 -24.82 13.56
C ALA A 4 26.71 -25.30 12.72
N ILE A 5 26.08 -26.40 13.09
CA ILE A 5 24.89 -26.94 12.41
C ILE A 5 23.71 -26.00 12.57
N PHE A 6 23.48 -25.48 13.79
CA PHE A 6 22.42 -24.49 14.03
C PHE A 6 22.64 -23.21 13.24
N ALA A 7 23.88 -22.72 13.14
CA ALA A 7 24.21 -21.55 12.36
C ALA A 7 23.92 -21.76 10.86
N LEU A 8 24.27 -22.93 10.32
CA LEU A 8 23.98 -23.28 8.92
C LEU A 8 22.49 -23.37 8.64
N ILE A 9 21.71 -23.94 9.56
CA ILE A 9 20.26 -24.04 9.43
C ILE A 9 19.62 -22.62 9.44
N LEU A 10 20.08 -21.76 10.34
CA LEU A 10 19.62 -20.36 10.43
C LEU A 10 19.91 -19.61 9.11
N ILE A 11 21.11 -19.74 8.57
CA ILE A 11 21.49 -19.10 7.29
C ILE A 11 20.60 -19.61 6.15
N ALA A 12 20.34 -20.91 6.11
CA ALA A 12 19.46 -21.50 5.10
C ALA A 12 18.03 -20.97 5.20
N ILE A 13 17.48 -20.83 6.42
CA ILE A 13 16.15 -20.31 6.65
C ILE A 13 16.05 -18.83 6.21
N VAL A 14 17.04 -18.02 6.58
CA VAL A 14 17.08 -16.60 6.20
C VAL A 14 17.19 -16.46 4.68
N ALA A 15 18.05 -17.24 4.03
CA ALA A 15 18.21 -17.23 2.59
C ALA A 15 16.90 -17.64 1.88
N PHE A 16 16.20 -18.64 2.39
CA PHE A 16 14.91 -19.10 1.87
C PHE A 16 13.84 -18.02 2.00
N VAL A 17 13.74 -17.37 3.16
CA VAL A 17 12.78 -16.28 3.40
C VAL A 17 13.05 -15.12 2.45
N LEU A 18 14.31 -14.70 2.29
CA LEU A 18 14.69 -13.62 1.37
C LEU A 18 14.36 -13.98 -0.08
N PHE A 19 14.60 -15.22 -0.47
CA PHE A 19 14.27 -15.72 -1.81
C PHE A 19 12.76 -15.69 -2.07
N MET A 20 11.96 -16.13 -1.11
CA MET A 20 10.50 -16.10 -1.21
C MET A 20 9.96 -14.68 -1.29
N GLN A 21 10.51 -13.74 -0.51
CA GLN A 21 10.15 -12.33 -0.56
C GLN A 21 10.49 -11.71 -1.92
N ALA A 22 11.65 -12.02 -2.48
CA ALA A 22 12.06 -11.54 -3.79
C ALA A 22 11.12 -12.03 -4.90
N ARG A 23 10.70 -13.29 -4.84
CA ARG A 23 9.73 -13.86 -5.79
C ARG A 23 8.37 -13.21 -5.64
N ALA A 24 7.90 -13.01 -4.41
CA ALA A 24 6.62 -12.36 -4.14
C ALA A 24 6.60 -10.92 -4.67
N THR A 25 7.69 -10.17 -4.48
CA THR A 25 7.85 -8.81 -5.00
C THR A 25 7.82 -8.79 -6.53
N LYS A 26 8.54 -9.70 -7.18
CA LYS A 26 8.54 -9.83 -8.64
C LYS A 26 7.14 -10.12 -9.20
N ARG A 27 6.44 -11.05 -8.56
CA ARG A 27 5.06 -11.41 -8.95
C ARG A 27 4.13 -10.22 -8.80
N ARG A 28 4.18 -9.52 -7.67
CA ARG A 28 3.35 -8.36 -7.42
C ARG A 28 3.61 -7.25 -8.45
N ARG A 29 4.87 -6.99 -8.78
CA ARG A 29 5.23 -5.99 -9.80
C ARG A 29 4.65 -6.37 -11.16
N ALA A 30 4.73 -7.63 -11.55
CA ALA A 30 4.16 -8.12 -12.80
C ALA A 30 2.64 -8.00 -12.82
N GLU A 31 1.97 -8.34 -11.74
CA GLU A 31 0.52 -8.20 -11.59
C GLU A 31 0.09 -6.74 -11.69
N LEU A 32 0.78 -5.84 -11.01
CA LEU A 32 0.50 -4.40 -11.05
C LEU A 32 0.75 -3.84 -12.46
N PHE A 33 1.82 -4.26 -13.13
CA PHE A 33 2.10 -3.83 -14.49
C PHE A 33 1.02 -4.30 -15.47
N ALA A 34 0.54 -5.54 -15.32
CA ALA A 34 -0.58 -6.06 -16.11
C ALA A 34 -1.86 -5.25 -15.88
N LYS A 35 -2.07 -4.79 -14.65
CA LYS A 35 -3.27 -4.03 -14.26
C LYS A 35 -3.24 -2.57 -14.74
N TYR A 36 -2.11 -1.89 -14.61
CA TYR A 36 -2.00 -0.45 -14.88
C TYR A 36 -1.26 -0.11 -16.17
N GLY A 37 -0.38 -0.98 -16.64
CA GLY A 37 0.37 -0.78 -17.87
C GLY A 37 1.40 0.35 -17.87
N ASP A 38 1.72 0.90 -16.69
CA ASP A 38 2.65 2.02 -16.51
C ASP A 38 3.67 1.66 -15.42
N LEU A 39 4.93 1.57 -15.82
CA LEU A 39 6.02 1.21 -14.92
C LEU A 39 6.22 2.24 -13.81
N GLU A 40 6.06 3.52 -14.11
CA GLU A 40 6.20 4.60 -13.14
C GLU A 40 5.17 4.49 -12.02
N VAL A 41 3.92 4.20 -12.38
CA VAL A 41 2.83 3.95 -11.42
C VAL A 41 3.13 2.70 -10.59
N VAL A 42 3.59 1.62 -11.22
CA VAL A 42 3.92 0.36 -10.54
C VAL A 42 5.03 0.58 -9.51
N GLU A 43 6.08 1.28 -9.87
CA GLU A 43 7.19 1.57 -8.95
C GLU A 43 6.74 2.45 -7.77
N ALA A 44 5.88 3.44 -8.02
CA ALA A 44 5.32 4.29 -6.97
C ALA A 44 4.45 3.47 -6.00
N ILE A 45 3.61 2.56 -6.51
CA ILE A 45 2.79 1.66 -5.68
C ILE A 45 3.68 0.71 -4.87
N MET A 46 4.70 0.14 -5.48
CA MET A 46 5.64 -0.74 -4.77
C MET A 46 6.38 -0.02 -3.64
N ALA A 47 6.61 1.30 -3.79
CA ALA A 47 7.23 2.15 -2.78
C ALA A 47 6.21 2.71 -1.76
N HIS A 48 4.95 2.30 -1.84
CA HIS A 48 3.85 2.77 -0.96
C HIS A 48 3.68 4.28 -0.99
N LYS A 49 3.84 4.88 -2.16
CA LYS A 49 3.62 6.31 -2.36
C LYS A 49 2.17 6.62 -2.69
N PHE A 50 1.76 7.85 -2.44
CA PHE A 50 0.47 8.36 -2.85
C PHE A 50 0.66 9.74 -3.48
N TRP A 51 -0.24 10.09 -4.42
CA TRP A 51 -0.13 11.34 -5.18
C TRP A 51 -1.52 11.85 -5.56
N GLN A 52 -1.60 13.11 -5.89
CA GLN A 52 -2.83 13.74 -6.36
C GLN A 52 -3.21 13.21 -7.76
N GLY A 53 -4.48 12.87 -7.95
CA GLY A 53 -4.97 12.27 -9.18
C GLY A 53 -4.96 10.75 -9.22
N MET A 54 -4.43 10.13 -8.18
CA MET A 54 -4.40 8.67 -8.00
C MET A 54 -5.83 8.12 -7.93
N THR A 55 -6.08 6.96 -8.54
CA THR A 55 -7.39 6.31 -8.46
C THR A 55 -7.55 5.59 -7.11
N ARG A 56 -8.79 5.25 -6.77
CA ARG A 56 -9.09 4.47 -5.58
C ARG A 56 -8.34 3.13 -5.57
N ASP A 57 -8.33 2.42 -6.70
CA ASP A 57 -7.64 1.14 -6.83
C ASP A 57 -6.14 1.29 -6.63
N GLN A 58 -5.53 2.31 -7.20
CA GLN A 58 -4.11 2.61 -7.02
C GLN A 58 -3.79 2.91 -5.56
N LEU A 59 -4.64 3.67 -4.87
CA LEU A 59 -4.46 3.99 -3.46
C LEU A 59 -4.51 2.74 -2.59
N VAL A 60 -5.48 1.86 -2.82
CA VAL A 60 -5.60 0.60 -2.08
C VAL A 60 -4.41 -0.32 -2.37
N ASP A 61 -3.97 -0.40 -3.62
CA ASP A 61 -2.79 -1.20 -3.98
C ASP A 61 -1.51 -0.65 -3.35
N SER A 62 -1.40 0.66 -3.18
CA SER A 62 -0.22 1.32 -2.59
C SER A 62 -0.21 1.25 -1.06
N LEU A 63 -1.29 1.67 -0.41
CA LEU A 63 -1.36 1.82 1.04
C LEU A 63 -2.13 0.70 1.75
N GLY A 64 -2.82 -0.15 0.99
CA GLY A 64 -3.67 -1.20 1.55
C GLY A 64 -5.07 -0.69 1.88
N ASN A 65 -5.85 -1.53 2.55
CA ASN A 65 -7.18 -1.17 2.98
C ASN A 65 -7.11 -0.16 4.13
N PRO A 66 -7.92 0.91 4.10
CA PRO A 66 -7.94 1.88 5.19
C PRO A 66 -8.55 1.29 6.46
N ALA A 67 -8.20 1.88 7.61
CA ALA A 67 -8.80 1.50 8.89
C ALA A 67 -10.27 1.90 8.96
N ASP A 68 -10.65 2.99 8.27
CA ASP A 68 -12.02 3.47 8.19
C ASP A 68 -12.21 4.30 6.92
N ILE A 69 -13.44 4.36 6.42
CA ILE A 69 -13.81 5.16 5.25
C ILE A 69 -15.00 6.03 5.62
N GLY A 70 -14.80 7.36 5.53
CA GLY A 70 -15.89 8.33 5.63
C GLY A 70 -16.42 8.64 4.24
N THR A 71 -17.73 8.81 4.12
CA THR A 71 -18.38 9.18 2.86
C THR A 71 -19.24 10.42 3.06
N LYS A 72 -19.08 11.40 2.17
CA LYS A 72 -19.88 12.61 2.16
C LYS A 72 -20.40 12.85 0.75
N VAL A 73 -21.71 12.88 0.60
CA VAL A 73 -22.36 13.14 -0.69
C VAL A 73 -22.73 14.62 -0.77
N LEU A 74 -22.18 15.30 -1.77
CA LEU A 74 -22.49 16.70 -2.06
C LEU A 74 -23.31 16.78 -3.36
N LYS A 75 -23.85 17.95 -3.68
CA LYS A 75 -24.70 18.13 -4.87
C LYS A 75 -24.03 17.74 -6.18
N SER A 76 -22.74 18.01 -6.30
CA SER A 76 -21.98 17.80 -7.56
C SER A 76 -20.90 16.73 -7.47
N LYS A 77 -20.64 16.17 -6.26
CA LYS A 77 -19.55 15.22 -6.06
C LYS A 77 -19.77 14.34 -4.83
N THR A 78 -19.14 13.20 -4.82
CA THR A 78 -19.03 12.32 -3.66
C THR A 78 -17.60 12.34 -3.16
N VAL A 79 -17.41 12.64 -1.87
CA VAL A 79 -16.10 12.67 -1.23
C VAL A 79 -15.98 11.47 -0.32
N HIS A 80 -14.92 10.67 -0.53
CA HIS A 80 -14.54 9.58 0.36
C HIS A 80 -13.28 9.99 1.10
N THR A 81 -13.25 9.75 2.41
CA THR A 81 -12.06 9.97 3.23
C THR A 81 -11.53 8.61 3.66
N PHE A 82 -10.38 8.21 3.14
CA PHE A 82 -9.69 6.99 3.51
C PHE A 82 -8.77 7.30 4.69
N LYS A 83 -9.03 6.65 5.83
CA LYS A 83 -8.34 6.91 7.09
C LYS A 83 -7.35 5.80 7.38
N TYR A 84 -6.09 6.17 7.50
CA TYR A 84 -4.96 5.26 7.75
C TYR A 84 -4.26 5.64 9.05
N GLN A 85 -3.43 4.73 9.55
CA GLN A 85 -2.59 4.95 10.74
C GLN A 85 -3.44 5.34 11.97
N GLN A 86 -4.38 4.50 12.33
CA GLN A 86 -5.24 4.74 13.48
C GLN A 86 -4.40 4.78 14.78
N THR A 87 -4.44 5.91 15.47
CA THR A 87 -3.70 6.14 16.71
C THR A 87 -4.59 6.15 17.95
N GLY A 88 -5.91 6.11 17.77
CA GLY A 88 -6.88 6.09 18.84
C GLY A 88 -8.30 6.10 18.30
N HIS A 89 -9.30 6.23 19.18
CA HIS A 89 -10.70 6.31 18.74
C HIS A 89 -10.92 7.61 17.95
N ASN A 90 -11.33 7.48 16.68
CA ASN A 90 -11.49 8.58 15.74
C ASN A 90 -10.23 9.43 15.50
N ARG A 91 -9.03 8.85 15.76
CA ARG A 91 -7.76 9.53 15.52
C ARG A 91 -6.95 8.76 14.49
N PHE A 92 -6.55 9.44 13.42
CA PHE A 92 -5.82 8.84 12.31
C PHE A 92 -4.64 9.73 11.93
N GLY A 93 -3.48 9.11 11.69
CA GLY A 93 -2.26 9.82 11.28
C GLY A 93 -2.30 10.30 9.84
N LEU A 94 -3.06 9.62 8.98
CA LEU A 94 -3.19 9.97 7.57
C LEU A 94 -4.65 9.86 7.14
N ARG A 95 -5.15 10.93 6.50
CA ARG A 95 -6.46 10.94 5.85
C ARG A 95 -6.26 11.32 4.39
N VAL A 96 -6.75 10.50 3.49
CA VAL A 96 -6.67 10.75 2.05
C VAL A 96 -8.07 11.03 1.53
N PHE A 97 -8.23 12.16 0.84
CA PHE A 97 -9.52 12.61 0.32
C PHE A 97 -9.63 12.26 -1.14
N LEU A 98 -10.72 11.57 -1.50
CA LEU A 98 -11.04 11.21 -2.89
C LEU A 98 -12.34 11.88 -3.30
N GLU A 99 -12.32 12.55 -4.43
CA GLU A 99 -13.52 13.10 -5.06
C GLU A 99 -13.80 12.32 -6.34
N ASN A 100 -15.00 11.69 -6.43
CA ASN A 100 -15.41 10.90 -7.58
C ASN A 100 -14.40 9.80 -7.96
N GLY A 101 -13.76 9.20 -6.96
CA GLY A 101 -12.83 8.10 -7.13
C GLY A 101 -11.38 8.48 -7.42
N ALA A 102 -11.04 9.77 -7.37
CA ALA A 102 -9.67 10.24 -7.57
C ALA A 102 -9.18 11.03 -6.35
N VAL A 103 -7.93 10.84 -5.98
CA VAL A 103 -7.30 11.55 -4.85
C VAL A 103 -7.16 13.03 -5.20
N THR A 104 -7.72 13.89 -4.35
CA THR A 104 -7.62 15.36 -4.49
C THR A 104 -6.66 15.97 -3.46
N GLY A 105 -6.44 15.30 -2.35
CA GLY A 105 -5.54 15.79 -1.31
C GLY A 105 -5.47 14.84 -0.13
N TRP A 106 -4.72 15.21 0.86
CA TRP A 106 -4.55 14.44 2.09
C TRP A 106 -4.19 15.35 3.25
N ASP A 107 -4.37 14.81 4.46
CA ASP A 107 -3.98 15.44 5.71
C ASP A 107 -3.15 14.43 6.49
N GLN A 108 -1.92 14.80 6.83
CA GLN A 108 -0.99 13.94 7.55
C GLN A 108 -0.54 14.63 8.83
N LYS A 109 -0.67 13.91 9.96
CA LYS A 109 -0.27 14.42 11.27
C LYS A 109 0.99 13.74 11.78
#